data_3cf2f58c55e534ce9277b746e6fb5b05
#
_entry.id   3cf2f58c55e534ce9277b746e6fb5b05
#
_cell.length_a   1.000
_cell.length_b   1.000
_cell.length_c   1.000
_cell.angle_alpha   90.00
_cell.angle_beta   90.00
_cell.angle_gamma   90.00
#
_symmetry.space_group_name_H-M   'P 1'
#
loop_
_entity.id
_entity.type
_entity.pdbx_description
1 polymer ?
#
loop_
_entity_poly.entity_id
_entity_poly.type
_entity_poly.pdbx_seq_one_letter_code
_entity_poly.pdbx_strand_id
1 'polypeptide(L)' 'MDKVSYALGIGIGHQLANMGGQELNIDDFAQAVKDVLAGKDLKIKSSEAQ' A
#
# COMPACT_ATOMS: atom_id res chain seq x y z
N MET A 1 -1.43 -18.69 2.22
CA MET A 1 -0.81 -17.35 2.44
C MET A 1 0.61 -17.37 1.92
N ASP A 2 0.98 -16.34 1.19
CA ASP A 2 2.34 -16.15 0.70
C ASP A 2 3.18 -15.52 1.82
N LYS A 3 4.12 -16.27 2.35
CA LYS A 3 4.92 -15.82 3.50
C LYS A 3 5.78 -14.62 3.17
N VAL A 4 6.31 -14.55 1.94
CA VAL A 4 7.14 -13.41 1.53
C VAL A 4 6.30 -12.14 1.48
N SER A 5 5.13 -12.23 0.87
CA SER A 5 4.22 -11.08 0.79
C SER A 5 3.78 -10.63 2.19
N TYR A 6 3.48 -11.58 3.05
CA TYR A 6 3.05 -11.26 4.40
C TYR A 6 4.18 -10.58 5.20
N ALA A 7 5.41 -11.07 5.04
CA ALA A 7 6.56 -10.47 5.72
C ALA A 7 6.80 -9.04 5.28
N LEU A 8 6.69 -8.77 3.97
CA LEU A 8 6.78 -7.40 3.46
C LEU A 8 5.69 -6.52 4.06
N GLY A 9 4.49 -7.07 4.18
CA GLY A 9 3.39 -6.34 4.79
C GLY A 9 3.64 -5.99 6.24
N ILE A 10 4.28 -6.89 7.00
CA ILE A 10 4.63 -6.61 8.38
C ILE A 10 5.58 -5.42 8.46
N GLY A 11 6.62 -5.40 7.62
CA GLY A 11 7.58 -4.29 7.61
C GLY A 11 6.92 -2.96 7.25
N ILE A 12 6.11 -2.96 6.20
CA ILE A 12 5.40 -1.77 5.77
C ILE A 12 4.40 -1.33 6.84
N GLY A 13 3.70 -2.30 7.45
CA GLY A 13 2.75 -2.01 8.51
C GLY A 13 3.39 -1.31 9.69
N HIS A 14 4.58 -1.75 10.10
CA HIS A 14 5.31 -1.10 11.18
C HIS A 14 5.65 0.34 10.83
N GLN A 15 6.09 0.57 9.58
CA GLN A 15 6.41 1.93 9.14
C GLN A 15 5.17 2.82 9.14
N LEU A 16 4.05 2.30 8.66
CA LEU A 16 2.80 3.06 8.63
C LEU A 16 2.32 3.39 10.05
N ALA A 17 2.45 2.43 10.96
CA ALA A 17 2.06 2.67 12.35
C ALA A 17 2.91 3.77 12.98
N ASN A 18 4.20 3.78 12.69
CA ASN A 18 5.11 4.81 13.21
C ASN A 18 4.79 6.19 12.66
N MET A 19 4.15 6.25 11.51
CA MET A 19 3.75 7.51 10.87
C MET A 19 2.34 7.95 11.25
N GLY A 20 1.72 7.25 12.19
CA GLY A 20 0.34 7.55 12.57
C GLY A 20 -0.67 7.03 11.57
N GLY A 21 -0.33 5.95 10.85
CA GLY A 21 -1.14 5.43 9.77
C GLY A 21 -2.28 4.52 10.16
N GLN A 22 -2.66 4.47 11.45
CA GLN A 22 -3.74 3.60 11.89
C GLN A 22 -5.09 3.96 11.28
N GLU A 23 -5.23 5.19 10.81
CA GLU A 23 -6.47 5.66 10.19
C GLU A 23 -6.50 5.43 8.68
N LEU A 24 -5.44 4.89 8.10
CA LEU A 24 -5.40 4.62 6.67
C LEU A 24 -6.42 3.55 6.28
N ASN A 25 -7.01 3.74 5.12
CA ASN A 25 -7.84 2.70 4.51
C ASN A 25 -6.92 1.69 3.85
N ILE A 26 -6.71 0.56 4.52
CA ILE A 26 -5.77 -0.45 4.05
C ILE A 26 -6.25 -1.12 2.77
N ASP A 27 -7.55 -1.26 2.58
CA ASP A 27 -8.08 -1.84 1.35
C ASP A 27 -7.72 -0.98 0.14
N ASP A 28 -7.82 0.32 0.26
CA ASP A 28 -7.44 1.23 -0.81
C ASP A 28 -5.93 1.22 -1.02
N PHE A 29 -5.16 1.16 0.06
CA PHE A 29 -3.72 1.04 -0.02
C PHE A 29 -3.32 -0.22 -0.81
N ALA A 30 -3.91 -1.36 -0.46
CA ALA A 30 -3.62 -2.61 -1.13
C ALA A 30 -4.02 -2.57 -2.60
N GLN A 31 -5.14 -1.92 -2.91
CA GLN A 31 -5.59 -1.79 -4.28
C GLN A 31 -4.61 -0.98 -5.12
N ALA A 32 -4.07 0.10 -4.55
CA ALA A 32 -3.08 0.92 -5.23
C ALA A 32 -1.82 0.11 -5.55
N VAL A 33 -1.37 -0.71 -4.61
CA VAL A 33 -0.21 -1.57 -4.83
C VAL A 33 -0.47 -2.53 -5.97
N LYS A 34 -1.64 -3.16 -5.99
CA LYS A 34 -2.01 -4.08 -7.06
C LYS A 34 -2.02 -3.38 -8.42
N ASP A 35 -2.56 -2.18 -8.47
CA ASP A 35 -2.67 -1.42 -9.71
C ASP A 35 -1.29 -1.06 -10.25
N VAL A 36 -0.39 -0.63 -9.39
CA VAL A 36 0.98 -0.29 -9.77
C VAL A 36 1.68 -1.52 -10.33
N LEU A 37 1.60 -2.65 -9.63
CA LEU A 37 2.28 -3.87 -10.06
C LEU A 37 1.70 -4.43 -11.35
N ALA A 38 0.43 -4.20 -11.61
CA ALA A 38 -0.22 -4.65 -12.83
C ALA A 38 -0.01 -3.68 -14.00
N GLY A 39 0.59 -2.53 -13.77
CA GLY A 39 0.78 -1.52 -14.80
C GLY A 39 -0.50 -0.84 -15.22
N LYS A 40 -1.52 -0.85 -14.38
CA LYS A 40 -2.80 -0.23 -14.68
C LYS A 40 -2.74 1.27 -14.48
N ASP A 41 -3.67 1.97 -15.13
CA ASP A 41 -3.86 3.38 -14.88
C ASP A 41 -4.26 3.59 -13.41
N LEU A 42 -3.60 4.51 -12.76
CA LEU A 42 -3.88 4.81 -11.35
C LEU A 42 -5.16 5.63 -11.24
N LYS A 43 -5.90 5.44 -10.15
CA LYS A 43 -7.11 6.21 -9.88
C LYS A 43 -6.78 7.68 -9.62
N ILE A 44 -5.61 7.93 -9.06
CA ILE A 44 -5.03 9.27 -9.01
C ILE A 44 -3.60 9.17 -9.51
N LYS A 45 -3.15 10.22 -10.19
CA LYS A 45 -1.79 10.22 -10.73
C LYS A 45 -0.78 10.32 -9.60
N SER A 46 0.40 9.75 -9.80
CA SER A 46 1.44 9.79 -8.78
C SER A 46 1.78 11.21 -8.36
N SER A 47 1.76 12.14 -9.32
CA SER A 47 2.04 13.54 -9.02
C SER A 47 0.98 14.19 -8.13
N GLU A 48 -0.25 13.68 -8.17
CA GLU A 48 -1.34 14.18 -7.35
C GLU A 48 -1.35 13.55 -5.96
N ALA A 49 -0.74 12.39 -5.82
CA ALA A 49 -0.72 11.65 -4.56
C ALA A 49 0.35 12.18 -3.59
N GLN A 50 1.22 13.04 -4.05
CA GLN A 50 2.27 13.62 -3.22
C GLN A 50 1.73 14.83 -2.41
#